data_530d86a3903fb6a240598c8c417be1b6
#
_entry.id   530d86a3903fb6a240598c8c417be1b6
#
_cell.length_a   1.000
_cell.length_b   1.000
_cell.length_c   1.000
_cell.angle_alpha   90.00
_cell.angle_beta   90.00
_cell.angle_gamma   90.00
#
_symmetry.space_group_name_H-M   'P 1'
#
loop_
_entity.id
_entity.type
_entity.pdbx_description
1 polymer ?
#
loop_
_entity_poly.entity_id
_entity_poly.type
_entity_poly.pdbx_seq_one_letter_code
_entity_poly.pdbx_strand_id
1 'polypeptide(L)'
;MLRHIVKNRFWIITGAELITVAFMFSIRFLALDVDTPKSFSIVATPAFQFITVAVSVAMIIQSIWDISYHFIREITRLLAVGVTTMMMMAFWLSDLSALHVTLVPLGMMYLLIRMLLDLATDNTLFKNRKGQ
;
A
#
# COMPACT_ATOMS: atom_id res chain seq x y z
N MET A 1 -7.08 -23.88 1.94
CA MET A 1 -6.81 -22.75 1.04
C MET A 1 -7.91 -21.67 1.05
N LEU A 2 -9.15 -21.99 0.69
CA LEU A 2 -10.28 -21.03 0.69
C LEU A 2 -10.50 -20.30 2.02
N ARG A 3 -10.36 -21.00 3.16
CA ARG A 3 -10.55 -20.43 4.51
C ARG A 3 -9.52 -19.34 4.85
N HIS A 4 -8.28 -19.48 4.36
CA HIS A 4 -7.21 -18.50 4.56
C HIS A 4 -7.41 -17.27 3.67
N ILE A 5 -7.86 -17.47 2.42
CA ILE A 5 -8.20 -16.37 1.51
C ILE A 5 -9.32 -15.51 2.09
N VAL A 6 -10.39 -16.12 2.62
CA VAL A 6 -11.50 -15.37 3.24
C VAL A 6 -11.03 -14.61 4.48
N LYS A 7 -10.16 -15.22 5.32
CA LYS A 7 -9.61 -14.56 6.52
C LYS A 7 -8.71 -13.38 6.19
N ASN A 8 -7.89 -13.52 5.15
CA ASN A 8 -6.89 -12.52 4.77
C ASN A 8 -7.30 -11.68 3.54
N ARG A 9 -8.59 -11.72 3.16
CA ARG A 9 -9.13 -11.04 1.95
C ARG A 9 -8.73 -9.55 1.88
N PHE A 10 -8.69 -8.90 3.02
CA PHE A 10 -8.34 -7.49 3.11
C PHE A 10 -6.94 -7.21 2.54
N TRP A 11 -5.93 -7.94 2.99
CA TRP A 11 -4.54 -7.75 2.54
C TRP A 11 -4.32 -8.15 1.09
N ILE A 12 -5.10 -9.11 0.57
CA ILE A 12 -5.08 -9.48 -0.85
C ILE A 12 -5.62 -8.33 -1.69
N ILE A 13 -6.74 -7.74 -1.28
CA ILE A 13 -7.35 -6.59 -1.98
C ILE A 13 -6.41 -5.39 -1.93
N THR A 14 -5.85 -5.08 -0.76
CA THR A 14 -4.89 -3.96 -0.61
C THR A 14 -3.64 -4.17 -1.46
N GLY A 15 -3.10 -5.38 -1.55
CA GLY A 15 -2.00 -5.70 -2.45
C GLY A 15 -2.37 -5.49 -3.92
N ALA A 16 -3.56 -5.90 -4.35
CA ALA A 16 -4.04 -5.67 -5.70
C ALA A 16 -4.25 -4.18 -6.01
N GLU A 17 -4.79 -3.42 -5.06
CA GLU A 17 -4.94 -1.96 -5.16
C GLU A 17 -3.58 -1.26 -5.35
N LEU A 18 -2.57 -1.63 -4.57
CA LEU A 18 -1.22 -1.06 -4.69
C LEU A 18 -0.55 -1.42 -6.02
N ILE A 19 -0.73 -2.65 -6.53
CA ILE A 19 -0.23 -3.03 -7.87
C ILE A 19 -0.91 -2.17 -8.93
N THR A 20 -2.22 -1.98 -8.85
CA THR A 20 -2.97 -1.16 -9.79
C THR A 20 -2.47 0.28 -9.79
N VAL A 21 -2.25 0.87 -8.61
CA VAL A 21 -1.71 2.22 -8.48
C VAL A 21 -0.30 2.31 -9.08
N ALA A 22 0.59 1.35 -8.77
CA ALA A 22 1.93 1.32 -9.33
C ALA A 22 1.92 1.21 -10.87
N PHE A 23 1.03 0.38 -11.40
CA PHE A 23 0.86 0.21 -12.85
C PHE A 23 0.36 1.51 -13.53
N MET A 24 -0.63 2.17 -12.93
CA MET A 24 -1.13 3.46 -13.42
C MET A 24 -0.04 4.54 -13.41
N PHE A 25 0.79 4.60 -12.36
CA PHE A 25 1.95 5.48 -12.31
C PHE A 25 2.96 5.17 -13.42
N SER A 26 3.27 3.90 -13.62
CA SER A 26 4.23 3.46 -14.65
C SER A 26 3.76 3.85 -16.04
N ILE A 27 2.48 3.67 -16.35
CA ILE A 27 1.92 4.09 -17.64
C ILE A 27 1.99 5.61 -17.79
N ARG A 28 1.56 6.35 -16.78
CA ARG A 28 1.45 7.81 -16.86
C ARG A 28 2.81 8.50 -17.01
N PHE A 29 3.79 8.10 -16.23
CA PHE A 29 5.07 8.82 -16.12
C PHE A 29 6.22 8.19 -16.89
N LEU A 30 6.19 6.88 -17.15
CA LEU A 30 7.25 6.18 -17.86
C LEU A 30 6.92 5.91 -19.33
N ALA A 31 5.66 5.52 -19.61
CA ALA A 31 5.26 5.16 -20.97
C ALA A 31 4.77 6.36 -21.78
N LEU A 32 4.12 7.34 -21.15
CA LEU A 32 3.55 8.51 -21.84
C LEU A 32 4.50 9.71 -21.86
N ASP A 33 5.68 9.61 -21.25
CA ASP A 33 6.70 10.68 -21.18
C ASP A 33 6.12 12.04 -20.75
N VAL A 34 5.20 11.98 -19.80
CA VAL A 34 4.56 13.17 -19.24
C VAL A 34 5.50 13.80 -18.22
N ASP A 35 5.71 15.12 -18.31
CA ASP A 35 6.49 15.89 -17.34
C ASP A 35 6.03 15.59 -15.91
N THR A 36 6.95 15.05 -15.10
CA THR A 36 6.69 14.71 -13.70
C THR A 36 6.77 15.98 -12.84
N PRO A 37 5.68 16.36 -12.15
CA PRO A 37 5.76 17.40 -11.14
C PRO A 37 6.81 17.06 -10.09
N LYS A 38 7.49 18.07 -9.55
CA LYS A 38 8.54 17.90 -8.53
C LYS A 38 8.09 17.08 -7.33
N SER A 39 6.81 17.18 -6.96
CA SER A 39 6.19 16.41 -5.88
C SER A 39 6.19 14.88 -6.12
N PHE A 40 6.25 14.45 -7.37
CA PHE A 40 6.30 13.03 -7.74
C PHE A 40 7.70 12.52 -8.06
N SER A 41 8.74 13.35 -7.94
CA SER A 41 10.10 12.99 -8.36
C SER A 41 10.61 11.67 -7.76
N ILE A 42 10.30 11.39 -6.49
CA ILE A 42 10.70 10.15 -5.81
C ILE A 42 9.75 9.00 -6.17
N VAL A 43 8.43 9.25 -6.09
CA VAL A 43 7.40 8.24 -6.30
C VAL A 43 7.35 7.76 -7.75
N ALA A 44 7.69 8.61 -8.71
CA ALA A 44 7.75 8.27 -10.12
C ALA A 44 9.03 7.51 -10.53
N THR A 45 10.01 7.35 -9.64
CA THR A 45 11.22 6.58 -9.97
C THR A 45 10.91 5.11 -10.23
N PRO A 46 11.52 4.47 -11.24
CA PRO A 46 11.33 3.04 -11.48
C PRO A 46 11.66 2.17 -10.27
N ALA A 47 12.66 2.58 -9.47
CA ALA A 47 13.04 1.88 -8.25
C ALA A 47 11.90 1.87 -7.22
N PHE A 48 11.24 3.02 -6.99
CA PHE A 48 10.10 3.10 -6.08
C PHE A 48 8.92 2.26 -6.55
N GLN A 49 8.62 2.29 -7.85
CA GLN A 49 7.55 1.47 -8.44
C GLN A 49 7.85 -0.02 -8.30
N PHE A 50 9.09 -0.43 -8.52
CA PHE A 50 9.52 -1.81 -8.32
C PHE A 50 9.35 -2.26 -6.86
N ILE A 51 9.75 -1.43 -5.90
CA ILE A 51 9.54 -1.71 -4.46
C ILE A 51 8.06 -1.84 -4.15
N THR A 52 7.23 -0.96 -4.69
CA THR A 52 5.77 -1.00 -4.48
C THR A 52 5.17 -2.31 -4.98
N VAL A 53 5.53 -2.74 -6.18
CA VAL A 53 5.07 -4.02 -6.75
C VAL A 53 5.59 -5.19 -5.93
N ALA A 54 6.86 -5.20 -5.54
CA ALA A 54 7.46 -6.27 -4.74
C ALA A 54 6.77 -6.43 -3.37
N VAL A 55 6.51 -5.32 -2.68
CA VAL A 55 5.78 -5.30 -1.40
C VAL A 55 4.36 -5.82 -1.58
N SER A 56 3.68 -5.39 -2.64
CA SER A 56 2.29 -5.79 -2.94
C SER A 56 2.19 -7.28 -3.24
N VAL A 57 3.09 -7.81 -4.06
CA VAL A 57 3.17 -9.25 -4.38
C VAL A 57 3.48 -10.06 -3.11
N ALA A 58 4.42 -9.59 -2.29
CA ALA A 58 4.75 -10.24 -1.02
C ALA A 58 3.54 -10.30 -0.08
N MET A 59 2.74 -9.22 0.00
CA MET A 59 1.49 -9.18 0.78
C MET A 59 0.48 -10.22 0.28
N ILE A 60 0.28 -10.31 -1.02
CA ILE A 60 -0.66 -11.28 -1.63
C ILE A 60 -0.18 -12.71 -1.34
N ILE A 61 1.10 -13.00 -1.57
CA ILE A 61 1.69 -14.32 -1.32
C ILE A 61 1.53 -14.71 0.16
N GLN A 62 1.91 -13.84 1.09
CA GLN A 62 1.79 -14.11 2.52
C GLN A 62 0.35 -14.33 2.96
N SER A 63 -0.61 -13.64 2.33
CA SER A 63 -2.03 -13.75 2.64
C SER A 63 -2.64 -15.05 2.12
N ILE A 64 -2.16 -15.57 0.99
CA ILE A 64 -2.64 -16.83 0.40
C ILE A 64 -2.06 -18.04 1.13
N TRP A 65 -0.74 -18.03 1.40
CA TRP A 65 -0.05 -19.17 2.01
C TRP A 65 -0.05 -19.18 3.53
N ASP A 66 -0.63 -18.16 4.18
CA ASP A 66 -0.68 -18.01 5.65
C ASP A 66 0.70 -18.28 6.31
N ILE A 67 1.73 -17.63 5.77
CA ILE A 67 3.11 -17.81 6.23
C ILE A 67 3.20 -17.41 7.70
N SER A 68 3.55 -18.37 8.55
CA SER A 68 3.53 -18.25 10.02
C SER A 68 4.62 -17.33 10.60
N TYR A 69 5.53 -16.83 9.78
CA TYR A 69 6.60 -15.93 10.22
C TYR A 69 6.04 -14.54 10.51
N HIS A 70 5.61 -14.31 11.75
CA HIS A 70 5.05 -13.03 12.20
C HIS A 70 5.94 -11.84 11.84
N PHE A 71 7.25 -11.97 12.02
CA PHE A 71 8.19 -10.88 11.75
C PHE A 71 8.18 -10.42 10.28
N ILE A 72 8.22 -11.35 9.33
CA ILE A 72 8.20 -11.04 7.90
C ILE A 72 6.86 -10.38 7.53
N ARG A 73 5.76 -10.88 8.08
CA ARG A 73 4.43 -10.34 7.85
C ARG A 73 4.29 -8.90 8.34
N GLU A 74 4.79 -8.62 9.54
CA GLU A 74 4.74 -7.26 10.10
C GLU A 74 5.60 -6.27 9.31
N ILE A 75 6.82 -6.68 8.93
CA ILE A 75 7.68 -5.84 8.09
C ILE A 75 7.02 -5.52 6.74
N THR A 76 6.44 -6.51 6.08
CA THR A 76 5.77 -6.30 4.78
C THR A 76 4.60 -5.34 4.91
N ARG A 77 3.81 -5.45 5.97
CA ARG A 77 2.68 -4.54 6.26
C ARG A 77 3.17 -3.13 6.54
N LEU A 78 4.21 -2.96 7.35
CA LEU A 78 4.82 -1.66 7.63
C LEU A 78 5.38 -1.01 6.37
N LEU A 79 6.04 -1.78 5.51
CA LEU A 79 6.51 -1.29 4.21
C LEU A 79 5.34 -0.84 3.32
N ALA A 80 4.25 -1.60 3.28
CA ALA A 80 3.05 -1.22 2.53
C ALA A 80 2.45 0.10 3.03
N VAL A 81 2.35 0.28 4.35
CA VAL A 81 1.92 1.56 4.97
C VAL A 81 2.87 2.68 4.59
N GLY A 82 4.18 2.46 4.65
CA GLY A 82 5.19 3.46 4.27
C GLY A 82 5.06 3.89 2.81
N VAL A 83 4.97 2.94 1.90
CA VAL A 83 4.77 3.20 0.46
C VAL A 83 3.48 3.98 0.20
N THR A 84 2.38 3.57 0.82
CA THR A 84 1.08 4.25 0.68
C THR A 84 1.14 5.68 1.21
N THR A 85 1.82 5.89 2.34
CA THR A 85 2.02 7.23 2.92
C THR A 85 2.82 8.13 1.99
N MET A 86 3.91 7.63 1.41
CA MET A 86 4.71 8.40 0.47
C MET A 86 3.92 8.79 -0.79
N MET A 87 3.12 7.87 -1.33
CA MET A 87 2.24 8.16 -2.45
C MET A 87 1.19 9.20 -2.08
N MET A 88 0.54 9.06 -0.94
CA MET A 88 -0.46 10.01 -0.46
C MET A 88 0.13 11.42 -0.32
N MET A 89 1.31 11.54 0.28
CA MET A 89 1.99 12.83 0.44
C MET A 89 2.34 13.46 -0.92
N ALA A 90 2.79 12.66 -1.88
CA ALA A 90 3.08 13.15 -3.24
C ALA A 90 1.83 13.72 -3.91
N PHE A 91 0.68 13.06 -3.80
CA PHE A 91 -0.60 13.56 -4.31
C PHE A 91 -1.06 14.84 -3.60
N TRP A 92 -0.97 14.89 -2.27
CA TRP A 92 -1.31 16.10 -1.50
C TRP A 92 -0.46 17.30 -1.91
N LEU A 93 0.86 17.12 -2.03
CA LEU A 93 1.76 18.18 -2.45
C LEU A 93 1.47 18.65 -3.88
N SER A 94 1.12 17.71 -4.77
CA SER A 94 0.72 18.05 -6.14
C SER A 94 -0.57 18.87 -6.17
N ASP A 95 -1.59 18.47 -5.41
CA ASP A 95 -2.86 19.18 -5.36
C ASP A 95 -2.70 20.57 -4.75
N LEU A 96 -1.92 20.73 -3.69
CA LEU A 96 -1.61 22.01 -3.08
C LEU A 96 -0.87 22.93 -4.06
N SER A 97 0.06 22.41 -4.85
CA SER A 97 0.81 23.19 -5.83
C SER A 97 -0.05 23.63 -7.02
N ALA A 98 -1.05 22.85 -7.38
CA ALA A 98 -1.96 23.11 -8.48
C ALA A 98 -3.22 23.90 -8.06
N LEU A 99 -3.40 24.18 -6.77
CA LEU A 99 -4.62 24.79 -6.19
C LEU A 99 -5.92 24.03 -6.57
N HIS A 100 -5.79 22.74 -6.84
CA HIS A 100 -6.90 21.85 -7.14
C HIS A 100 -6.97 20.74 -6.12
N VAL A 101 -8.16 20.42 -5.64
CA VAL A 101 -8.38 19.26 -4.76
C VAL A 101 -8.92 18.13 -5.61
N THR A 102 -8.11 17.06 -5.76
CA THR A 102 -8.56 15.84 -6.43
C THR A 102 -9.06 14.81 -5.43
N LEU A 103 -9.86 13.85 -5.89
CA LEU A 103 -10.36 12.76 -5.04
C LEU A 103 -9.26 11.70 -4.73
N VAL A 104 -8.15 11.72 -5.46
CA VAL A 104 -7.10 10.71 -5.33
C VAL A 104 -6.43 10.72 -3.96
N PRO A 105 -5.95 11.87 -3.41
CA PRO A 105 -5.35 11.88 -2.08
C PRO A 105 -6.33 11.50 -0.97
N LEU A 106 -7.63 11.81 -1.13
CA LEU A 106 -8.66 11.38 -0.19
C LEU A 106 -8.85 9.87 -0.21
N GLY A 107 -8.86 9.26 -1.39
CA GLY A 107 -8.91 7.81 -1.54
C GLY A 107 -7.69 7.12 -0.93
N MET A 108 -6.50 7.65 -1.14
CA MET A 108 -5.26 7.14 -0.55
C MET A 108 -5.25 7.31 0.98
N MET A 109 -5.78 8.41 1.50
CA MET A 109 -5.92 8.63 2.94
C MET A 109 -6.89 7.61 3.57
N TYR A 110 -8.02 7.34 2.91
CA TYR A 110 -8.97 6.31 3.34
C TYR A 110 -8.31 4.92 3.38
N LEU A 111 -7.56 4.56 2.34
CA LEU A 111 -6.84 3.30 2.26
C LEU A 111 -5.80 3.19 3.40
N LEU A 112 -5.07 4.25 3.69
CA LEU A 112 -4.09 4.31 4.77
C LEU A 112 -4.75 4.12 6.14
N ILE A 113 -5.85 4.83 6.42
CA ILE A 113 -6.61 4.69 7.67
C ILE A 113 -7.10 3.26 7.83
N ARG A 114 -7.63 2.67 6.77
CA ARG A 114 -8.09 1.29 6.75
C ARG A 114 -6.95 0.31 7.07
N MET A 115 -5.76 0.51 6.48
CA MET A 115 -4.58 -0.32 6.77
C MET A 115 -4.12 -0.20 8.22
N LEU A 116 -4.11 1.00 8.78
CA LEU A 116 -3.73 1.25 10.17
C LEU A 116 -4.71 0.62 11.16
N LEU A 117 -6.02 0.71 10.87
CA LEU A 117 -7.06 0.09 11.70
C LEU A 117 -6.92 -1.44 11.70
N ASP A 118 -6.64 -2.04 10.56
CA ASP A 118 -6.48 -3.49 10.46
C ASP A 118 -5.21 -3.97 11.20
N LEU A 119 -4.11 -3.21 11.09
CA LEU A 119 -2.89 -3.45 11.85
C LEU A 119 -3.12 -3.35 13.37
N ALA A 120 -3.87 -2.35 13.82
CA ALA A 120 -4.20 -2.17 15.24
C ALA A 120 -5.09 -3.31 15.75
N THR A 121 -6.07 -3.76 14.96
CA THR A 121 -6.98 -4.84 15.33
C THR A 121 -6.26 -6.18 15.42
N ASP A 122 -5.37 -6.49 14.49
CA ASP A 122 -4.54 -7.71 14.54
C ASP A 122 -3.69 -7.75 15.82
N ASN A 123 -3.06 -6.64 16.19
CA ASN A 123 -2.23 -6.56 17.39
C ASN A 123 -3.03 -6.77 18.69
N THR A 124 -4.26 -6.29 18.77
CA THR A 124 -5.11 -6.47 19.96
C THR A 124 -5.57 -7.92 20.12
N LEU A 125 -5.86 -8.61 19.03
CA LEU A 125 -6.22 -10.02 19.05
C LEU A 125 -5.08 -10.93 19.53
N PHE A 126 -3.82 -10.58 19.19
CA PHE A 126 -2.64 -11.31 19.67
C PHE A 126 -2.37 -11.09 21.15
N LYS A 127 -2.59 -9.88 21.67
CA LYS A 127 -2.41 -9.57 23.08
C LYS A 127 -3.40 -10.34 23.97
N ASN A 128 -4.65 -10.49 23.52
CA ASN A 128 -5.66 -11.26 24.25
C ASN A 128 -5.40 -12.77 24.23
N ARG A 129 -4.76 -13.33 23.20
CA ARG A 129 -4.39 -14.76 23.17
C ARG A 129 -3.23 -15.13 24.08
N LYS A 130 -2.33 -14.17 24.39
CA LYS A 130 -1.21 -14.42 25.33
C LYS A 130 -1.60 -14.24 26.80
N GLY A 131 -2.76 -13.69 27.08
CA GLY A 131 -3.29 -13.50 28.45
C GLY A 131 -4.24 -14.60 28.92
N GLN A 132 -4.46 -15.62 28.10
CA GLN A 132 -5.18 -16.85 28.45
C GLN A 132 -4.23 -18.03 28.47
#